data_62caeb57eb717d0a4aa94478d6d2fca3
#
_entry.id   62caeb57eb717d0a4aa94478d6d2fca3
#
_cell.length_a   1.000
_cell.length_b   1.000
_cell.length_c   1.000
_cell.angle_alpha   90.00
_cell.angle_beta   90.00
_cell.angle_gamma   90.00
#
_symmetry.space_group_name_H-M   'P 1'
#
loop_
_entity.id
_entity.type
_entity.pdbx_description
1 polymer ?
#
loop_
_entity_poly.entity_id
_entity_poly.type
_entity_poly.pdbx_seq_one_letter_code
_entity_poly.pdbx_strand_id
1 'polypeptide(L)'
;EKAGSYTLDGLILSNEDNGIIYHAIGVNGTKFSDYTKFPRFFDQLAAIDPDLIIISLGTNESFQTSYKEEHLKTDMDLFNRELLKRKITGNILLTSPPPSMKNRKNINELATAFSYEMGVFANLNSWAFYDLHSVSRTSSAMPDWYRAKLSSSDKVHFIEPGYRLQAQLLIEALFNSYDSYRE
;
A
#
# COMPACT_ATOMS: atom_id res chain seq x y z
N GLU A 1 -16.28 28.06 36.39
CA GLU A 1 -15.55 27.15 35.45
C GLU A 1 -16.39 26.97 34.20
N LYS A 2 -15.84 27.26 33.02
CA LYS A 2 -16.51 26.98 31.75
C LYS A 2 -16.38 25.51 31.45
N ALA A 3 -17.48 24.79 31.30
CA ALA A 3 -17.49 23.42 30.82
C ALA A 3 -16.84 23.36 29.43
N GLY A 4 -15.69 22.71 29.31
CA GLY A 4 -15.05 22.44 28.05
C GLY A 4 -15.70 21.22 27.38
N SER A 5 -15.78 21.20 26.04
CA SER A 5 -16.12 20.01 25.28
C SER A 5 -14.83 19.32 24.84
N TYR A 6 -14.83 17.99 24.93
CA TYR A 6 -13.72 17.13 24.49
C TYR A 6 -14.25 16.22 23.38
N THR A 7 -13.42 15.98 22.38
CA THR A 7 -13.68 14.96 21.37
C THR A 7 -12.63 13.87 21.52
N LEU A 8 -13.07 12.63 21.74
CA LEU A 8 -12.21 11.45 21.76
C LEU A 8 -12.34 10.74 20.41
N ASP A 9 -11.31 10.84 19.57
CA ASP A 9 -11.31 10.25 18.22
C ASP A 9 -10.89 8.76 18.22
N GLY A 10 -10.23 8.30 19.30
CA GLY A 10 -9.80 6.90 19.45
C GLY A 10 -9.01 6.67 20.71
N LEU A 11 -8.77 5.41 21.00
CA LEU A 11 -7.97 4.95 22.12
C LEU A 11 -7.10 3.77 21.66
N ILE A 12 -5.81 3.84 21.93
CA ILE A 12 -4.87 2.72 21.71
C ILE A 12 -4.48 2.18 23.08
N LEU A 13 -4.71 0.88 23.28
CA LEU A 13 -4.29 0.16 24.48
C LEU A 13 -3.17 -0.79 24.08
N SER A 14 -2.04 -0.69 24.74
CA SER A 14 -0.89 -1.58 24.57
C SER A 14 -0.38 -2.05 25.92
N ASN A 15 0.30 -3.19 25.95
CA ASN A 15 1.06 -3.67 27.11
C ASN A 15 2.56 -3.43 26.85
N GLU A 16 3.38 -3.74 27.86
CA GLU A 16 4.84 -3.60 27.80
C GLU A 16 5.54 -4.86 27.24
N ASP A 17 4.79 -5.87 26.79
CA ASP A 17 5.34 -7.09 26.24
C ASP A 17 5.95 -6.84 24.85
N ASN A 18 7.03 -7.55 24.53
CA ASN A 18 7.59 -7.54 23.19
C ASN A 18 6.62 -8.18 22.20
N GLY A 19 6.37 -7.51 21.09
CA GLY A 19 5.45 -8.00 20.07
C GLY A 19 5.30 -7.07 18.88
N ILE A 20 4.29 -7.33 18.08
CA ILE A 20 3.93 -6.50 16.90
C ILE A 20 2.57 -5.87 17.14
N ILE A 21 2.50 -4.56 17.07
CA ILE A 21 1.24 -3.83 17.02
C ILE A 21 0.94 -3.54 15.54
N TYR A 22 -0.17 -4.08 15.06
CA TYR A 22 -0.57 -3.91 13.66
C TYR A 22 -1.74 -2.93 13.52
N HIS A 23 -1.53 -1.87 12.77
CA HIS A 23 -2.56 -0.89 12.42
C HIS A 23 -2.96 -1.07 10.95
N ALA A 24 -4.22 -1.42 10.70
CA ALA A 24 -4.78 -1.47 9.34
C ALA A 24 -5.51 -0.16 9.06
N ILE A 25 -4.97 0.63 8.12
CA ILE A 25 -5.53 1.91 7.72
C ILE A 25 -5.90 1.81 6.24
N GLY A 26 -7.19 1.74 5.95
CA GLY A 26 -7.66 1.65 4.57
C GLY A 26 -9.11 2.06 4.43
N VAL A 27 -9.39 2.75 3.33
CA VAL A 27 -10.74 3.12 2.91
C VAL A 27 -10.94 2.69 1.47
N ASN A 28 -12.06 2.08 1.15
CA ASN A 28 -12.37 1.64 -0.21
C ASN A 28 -12.24 2.80 -1.21
N GLY A 29 -11.57 2.54 -2.33
CA GLY A 29 -11.39 3.51 -3.39
C GLY A 29 -10.29 4.54 -3.16
N THR A 30 -9.57 4.48 -2.04
CA THR A 30 -8.54 5.47 -1.68
C THR A 30 -7.33 5.43 -2.61
N LYS A 31 -6.74 6.60 -2.81
CA LYS A 31 -5.55 6.89 -3.62
C LYS A 31 -4.53 7.66 -2.80
N PHE A 32 -3.29 7.78 -3.28
CA PHE A 32 -2.29 8.65 -2.65
C PHE A 32 -2.79 10.07 -2.44
N SER A 33 -3.43 10.65 -3.47
CA SER A 33 -3.98 12.01 -3.41
C SER A 33 -5.10 12.19 -2.37
N ASP A 34 -5.77 11.13 -1.97
CA ASP A 34 -6.83 11.25 -0.97
C ASP A 34 -6.24 11.41 0.43
N TYR A 35 -5.14 10.71 0.75
CA TYR A 35 -4.46 10.90 2.04
C TYR A 35 -3.89 12.31 2.19
N THR A 36 -3.34 12.90 1.13
CA THR A 36 -2.78 14.27 1.18
C THR A 36 -3.84 15.36 1.34
N LYS A 37 -5.10 15.07 1.01
CA LYS A 37 -6.23 15.99 1.26
C LYS A 37 -6.64 16.05 2.74
N PHE A 38 -6.24 15.07 3.54
CA PHE A 38 -6.59 14.97 4.95
C PHE A 38 -5.37 15.20 5.84
N PRO A 39 -5.01 16.44 6.15
CA PRO A 39 -3.77 16.75 6.87
C PRO A 39 -3.68 16.06 8.24
N ARG A 40 -4.80 15.81 8.91
CA ARG A 40 -4.84 15.08 10.18
C ARG A 40 -4.37 13.61 10.08
N PHE A 41 -4.43 13.00 8.89
CA PHE A 41 -3.94 11.64 8.69
C PHE A 41 -2.47 11.53 9.07
N PHE A 42 -1.64 12.42 8.56
CA PHE A 42 -0.19 12.39 8.84
C PHE A 42 0.13 12.82 10.27
N ASP A 43 -0.67 13.71 10.89
CA ASP A 43 -0.51 14.08 12.29
C ASP A 43 -0.80 12.87 13.20
N GLN A 44 -1.84 12.09 12.89
CA GLN A 44 -2.18 10.86 13.59
C GLN A 44 -1.14 9.76 13.34
N LEU A 45 -0.64 9.63 12.12
CA LEU A 45 0.42 8.68 11.78
C LEU A 45 1.70 8.99 12.57
N ALA A 46 2.08 10.25 12.67
CA ALA A 46 3.21 10.68 13.49
C ALA A 46 3.00 10.38 14.98
N ALA A 47 1.78 10.49 15.48
CA ALA A 47 1.46 10.17 16.88
C ALA A 47 1.50 8.66 17.19
N ILE A 48 1.32 7.81 16.18
CA ILE A 48 1.48 6.35 16.30
C ILE A 48 2.96 5.97 16.36
N ASP A 49 3.83 6.77 15.74
CA ASP A 49 5.29 6.57 15.64
C ASP A 49 5.66 5.14 15.16
N PRO A 50 5.25 4.74 13.96
CA PRO A 50 5.42 3.37 13.49
C PRO A 50 6.87 3.07 13.11
N ASP A 51 7.37 1.88 13.46
CA ASP A 51 8.68 1.36 13.01
C ASP A 51 8.69 1.01 11.52
N LEU A 52 7.53 0.57 10.99
CA LEU A 52 7.36 0.19 9.59
C LEU A 52 6.00 0.69 9.06
N ILE A 53 6.05 1.34 7.91
CA ILE A 53 4.87 1.74 7.15
C ILE A 53 4.82 0.95 5.86
N ILE A 54 3.78 0.13 5.68
CA ILE A 54 3.55 -0.57 4.41
C ILE A 54 2.51 0.21 3.61
N ILE A 55 2.91 0.73 2.45
CA ILE A 55 2.05 1.50 1.55
C ILE A 55 1.63 0.58 0.40
N SER A 56 0.34 0.25 0.35
CA SER A 56 -0.25 -0.60 -0.69
C SER A 56 -1.36 0.16 -1.42
N LEU A 57 -0.99 0.99 -2.38
CA LEU A 57 -1.85 1.86 -3.17
C LEU A 57 -1.53 1.69 -4.68
N GLY A 58 -2.21 2.43 -5.54
CA GLY A 58 -1.97 2.41 -6.99
C GLY A 58 -3.06 1.69 -7.78
N THR A 59 -3.79 0.76 -7.18
CA THR A 59 -4.89 0.05 -7.88
C THR A 59 -5.97 1.03 -8.34
N ASN A 60 -6.48 1.87 -7.45
CA ASN A 60 -7.57 2.79 -7.76
C ASN A 60 -7.15 3.87 -8.77
N GLU A 61 -5.92 4.34 -8.67
CA GLU A 61 -5.31 5.25 -9.64
C GLU A 61 -5.28 4.63 -11.04
N SER A 62 -4.91 3.35 -11.14
CA SER A 62 -4.77 2.65 -12.42
C SER A 62 -6.10 2.47 -13.17
N PHE A 63 -7.24 2.64 -12.50
CA PHE A 63 -8.58 2.58 -13.11
C PHE A 63 -9.10 3.94 -13.58
N GLN A 64 -8.41 5.03 -13.28
CA GLN A 64 -8.84 6.36 -13.74
C GLN A 64 -8.42 6.58 -15.20
N THR A 65 -9.36 6.97 -16.06
CA THR A 65 -9.11 7.14 -17.50
C THR A 65 -8.17 8.28 -17.85
N SER A 66 -8.10 9.31 -17.03
CA SER A 66 -7.25 10.50 -17.21
C SER A 66 -5.96 10.47 -16.40
N TYR A 67 -5.72 9.41 -15.63
CA TYR A 67 -4.56 9.32 -14.75
C TYR A 67 -3.39 8.70 -15.52
N LYS A 68 -2.20 9.24 -15.31
CA LYS A 68 -0.95 8.84 -15.97
C LYS A 68 0.15 8.68 -14.92
N GLU A 69 1.28 8.16 -15.36
CA GLU A 69 2.46 7.94 -14.52
C GLU A 69 2.94 9.24 -13.83
N GLU A 70 2.88 10.38 -14.53
CA GLU A 70 3.29 11.67 -13.96
C GLU A 70 2.39 12.11 -12.81
N HIS A 71 1.09 11.77 -12.85
CA HIS A 71 0.18 12.04 -11.75
C HIS A 71 0.53 11.17 -10.55
N LEU A 72 0.83 9.88 -10.77
CA LEU A 72 1.25 8.99 -9.68
C LEU A 72 2.53 9.49 -9.01
N LYS A 73 3.54 9.88 -9.79
CA LYS A 73 4.78 10.48 -9.24
C LYS A 73 4.49 11.70 -8.40
N THR A 74 3.67 12.60 -8.90
CA THR A 74 3.29 13.82 -8.19
C THR A 74 2.59 13.51 -6.87
N ASP A 75 1.66 12.56 -6.87
CA ASP A 75 0.91 12.17 -5.69
C ASP A 75 1.81 11.46 -4.65
N MET A 76 2.73 10.61 -5.08
CA MET A 76 3.73 9.98 -4.22
C MET A 76 4.71 11.01 -3.63
N ASP A 77 5.16 11.98 -4.44
CA ASP A 77 6.01 13.08 -3.96
C ASP A 77 5.31 13.91 -2.89
N LEU A 78 4.04 14.24 -3.08
CA LEU A 78 3.25 14.97 -2.09
C LEU A 78 3.10 14.16 -0.80
N PHE A 79 2.83 12.86 -0.92
CA PHE A 79 2.75 11.97 0.23
C PHE A 79 4.07 11.92 1.00
N ASN A 80 5.19 11.74 0.31
CA ASN A 80 6.53 11.73 0.90
C ASN A 80 6.85 13.04 1.61
N ARG A 81 6.53 14.19 1.00
CA ARG A 81 6.72 15.51 1.64
C ARG A 81 5.93 15.64 2.95
N GLU A 82 4.73 15.09 3.01
CA GLU A 82 3.95 15.13 4.24
C GLU A 82 4.54 14.24 5.34
N LEU A 83 5.14 13.08 4.99
CA LEU A 83 5.90 12.26 5.94
C LEU A 83 7.12 13.02 6.48
N LEU A 84 7.92 13.59 5.58
CA LEU A 84 9.13 14.35 5.94
C LEU A 84 8.83 15.58 6.81
N LYS A 85 7.77 16.32 6.45
CA LYS A 85 7.31 17.50 7.19
C LYS A 85 6.98 17.19 8.65
N ARG A 86 6.46 16.00 8.92
CA ARG A 86 6.10 15.54 10.26
C ARG A 86 7.20 14.71 10.93
N LYS A 87 8.34 14.59 10.29
CA LYS A 87 9.50 13.83 10.81
C LYS A 87 9.13 12.37 11.14
N ILE A 88 8.28 11.78 10.30
CA ILE A 88 7.97 10.36 10.41
C ILE A 88 9.18 9.59 9.92
N THR A 89 9.86 8.89 10.84
CA THR A 89 11.16 8.23 10.62
C THR A 89 11.07 6.73 10.44
N GLY A 90 9.89 6.14 10.54
CA GLY A 90 9.67 4.71 10.31
C GLY A 90 10.12 4.26 8.92
N ASN A 91 10.58 3.02 8.83
CA ASN A 91 10.95 2.43 7.54
C ASN A 91 9.73 2.34 6.63
N ILE A 92 9.90 2.51 5.34
CA ILE A 92 8.82 2.46 4.37
C ILE A 92 9.00 1.28 3.43
N LEU A 93 7.98 0.45 3.31
CA LEU A 93 7.84 -0.58 2.30
C LEU A 93 6.70 -0.19 1.36
N LEU A 94 7.05 0.13 0.13
CA LEU A 94 6.09 0.39 -0.93
C LEU A 94 5.78 -0.91 -1.67
N THR A 95 4.50 -1.23 -1.88
CA THR A 95 4.11 -2.39 -2.69
C THR A 95 3.46 -1.92 -3.99
N SER A 96 3.80 -2.56 -5.11
CA SER A 96 3.11 -2.30 -6.36
C SER A 96 1.64 -2.78 -6.32
N PRO A 97 0.74 -2.21 -7.16
CA PRO A 97 -0.63 -2.70 -7.25
C PRO A 97 -0.65 -4.15 -7.73
N PRO A 98 -1.55 -5.00 -7.20
CA PRO A 98 -1.69 -6.36 -7.67
C PRO A 98 -2.18 -6.41 -9.13
N PRO A 99 -2.09 -7.57 -9.80
CA PRO A 99 -2.67 -7.76 -11.13
C PRO A 99 -4.15 -7.42 -11.16
N SER A 100 -4.59 -6.82 -12.26
CA SER A 100 -6.01 -6.49 -12.45
C SER A 100 -6.38 -6.40 -13.93
N MET A 101 -7.68 -6.50 -14.22
CA MET A 101 -8.21 -6.37 -15.59
C MET A 101 -9.26 -5.27 -15.66
N LYS A 102 -9.16 -4.43 -16.69
CA LYS A 102 -10.20 -3.44 -17.03
C LYS A 102 -11.37 -4.14 -17.73
N ASN A 103 -12.61 -3.82 -17.30
CA ASN A 103 -13.82 -4.38 -17.87
C ASN A 103 -13.83 -5.92 -17.94
N ARG A 104 -13.12 -6.59 -17.00
CA ARG A 104 -13.00 -8.07 -16.90
C ARG A 104 -12.32 -8.75 -18.08
N LYS A 105 -11.88 -8.02 -19.09
CA LYS A 105 -11.38 -8.56 -20.37
C LYS A 105 -10.00 -8.04 -20.76
N ASN A 106 -9.73 -6.78 -20.48
CA ASN A 106 -8.51 -6.13 -20.94
C ASN A 106 -7.47 -6.08 -19.82
N ILE A 107 -6.23 -6.33 -20.14
CA ILE A 107 -5.11 -6.16 -19.21
C ILE A 107 -5.10 -4.70 -18.73
N ASN A 108 -4.89 -4.50 -17.44
CA ASN A 108 -4.68 -3.17 -16.89
C ASN A 108 -3.20 -2.78 -17.06
N GLU A 109 -2.86 -2.26 -18.24
CA GLU A 109 -1.49 -1.86 -18.58
C GLU A 109 -0.96 -0.75 -17.66
N LEU A 110 -1.86 0.11 -17.18
CA LEU A 110 -1.46 1.19 -16.27
C LEU A 110 -1.00 0.65 -14.91
N ALA A 111 -1.56 -0.48 -14.44
CA ALA A 111 -1.06 -1.13 -13.23
C ALA A 111 0.37 -1.66 -13.43
N THR A 112 0.72 -2.13 -14.62
CA THR A 112 2.08 -2.55 -14.98
C THR A 112 3.04 -1.36 -15.01
N ALA A 113 2.65 -0.26 -15.65
CA ALA A 113 3.44 0.96 -15.68
C ALA A 113 3.66 1.52 -14.26
N PHE A 114 2.64 1.49 -13.42
CA PHE A 114 2.75 1.95 -12.03
C PHE A 114 3.68 1.08 -11.19
N SER A 115 3.70 -0.24 -11.40
CA SER A 115 4.67 -1.10 -10.71
C SER A 115 6.10 -0.63 -10.99
N TYR A 116 6.44 -0.35 -12.24
CA TYR A 116 7.75 0.15 -12.62
C TYR A 116 8.04 1.52 -11.96
N GLU A 117 7.13 2.48 -12.08
CA GLU A 117 7.32 3.83 -11.56
C GLU A 117 7.43 3.86 -10.03
N MET A 118 6.66 3.03 -9.34
CA MET A 118 6.74 2.88 -7.88
C MET A 118 8.08 2.29 -7.45
N GLY A 119 8.62 1.32 -8.19
CA GLY A 119 9.95 0.79 -7.94
C GLY A 119 11.05 1.83 -8.11
N VAL A 120 10.98 2.64 -9.18
CA VAL A 120 11.91 3.76 -9.39
C VAL A 120 11.80 4.78 -8.26
N PHE A 121 10.57 5.15 -7.88
CA PHE A 121 10.33 6.11 -6.79
C PHE A 121 10.87 5.60 -5.45
N ALA A 122 10.62 4.34 -5.11
CA ALA A 122 11.12 3.73 -3.89
C ALA A 122 12.66 3.77 -3.83
N ASN A 123 13.32 3.40 -4.92
CA ASN A 123 14.78 3.43 -4.99
C ASN A 123 15.34 4.85 -4.81
N LEU A 124 14.74 5.87 -5.44
CA LEU A 124 15.18 7.27 -5.32
C LEU A 124 14.98 7.84 -3.90
N ASN A 125 14.03 7.32 -3.15
CA ASN A 125 13.71 7.76 -1.79
C ASN A 125 14.28 6.83 -0.70
N SER A 126 15.10 5.84 -1.04
CA SER A 126 15.63 4.82 -0.12
C SER A 126 14.53 4.06 0.63
N TRP A 127 13.40 3.81 -0.03
CA TRP A 127 12.32 2.97 0.47
C TRP A 127 12.52 1.52 0.02
N ALA A 128 12.11 0.57 0.84
CA ALA A 128 11.98 -0.81 0.39
C ALA A 128 10.84 -0.94 -0.63
N PHE A 129 11.01 -1.84 -1.60
CA PHE A 129 9.98 -2.06 -2.62
C PHE A 129 9.66 -3.56 -2.75
N TYR A 130 8.37 -3.88 -2.74
CA TYR A 130 7.86 -5.22 -3.03
C TYR A 130 7.01 -5.19 -4.29
N ASP A 131 7.53 -5.78 -5.36
CA ASP A 131 6.83 -5.84 -6.65
C ASP A 131 5.78 -6.95 -6.67
N LEU A 132 4.67 -6.74 -5.99
CA LEU A 132 3.54 -7.66 -5.96
C LEU A 132 3.01 -7.96 -7.36
N HIS A 133 3.06 -6.97 -8.28
CA HIS A 133 2.60 -7.14 -9.66
C HIS A 133 3.38 -8.24 -10.39
N SER A 134 4.70 -8.17 -10.35
CA SER A 134 5.58 -9.14 -11.00
C SER A 134 5.57 -10.50 -10.28
N VAL A 135 5.60 -10.52 -8.96
CA VAL A 135 5.50 -11.74 -8.16
C VAL A 135 4.19 -12.49 -8.46
N SER A 136 3.10 -11.76 -8.70
CA SER A 136 1.81 -12.31 -9.09
C SER A 136 1.70 -12.65 -10.58
N ARG A 137 2.81 -12.62 -11.33
CA ARG A 137 2.91 -12.91 -12.76
C ARG A 137 2.19 -11.90 -13.67
N THR A 138 2.11 -10.65 -13.23
CA THR A 138 1.52 -9.51 -13.94
C THR A 138 0.01 -9.63 -14.21
N SER A 139 -0.59 -8.60 -14.78
CA SER A 139 -2.02 -8.58 -15.09
C SER A 139 -2.44 -9.66 -16.11
N SER A 140 -1.51 -10.19 -16.90
CA SER A 140 -1.78 -11.29 -17.85
C SER A 140 -2.16 -12.60 -17.15
N ALA A 141 -1.74 -12.81 -15.90
CA ALA A 141 -2.07 -14.00 -15.12
C ALA A 141 -3.44 -13.91 -14.41
N MET A 142 -4.13 -12.77 -14.45
CA MET A 142 -5.41 -12.60 -13.75
C MET A 142 -6.48 -13.63 -14.14
N PRO A 143 -6.61 -14.09 -15.40
CA PRO A 143 -7.49 -15.19 -15.73
C PRO A 143 -7.17 -16.50 -15.00
N ASP A 144 -5.88 -16.76 -14.72
CA ASP A 144 -5.43 -17.95 -13.99
C ASP A 144 -5.79 -17.82 -12.51
N TRP A 145 -5.58 -16.64 -11.91
CA TRP A 145 -6.03 -16.34 -10.56
C TRP A 145 -7.53 -16.55 -10.39
N TYR A 146 -8.32 -16.13 -11.39
CA TYR A 146 -9.77 -16.33 -11.38
C TYR A 146 -10.14 -17.82 -11.49
N ARG A 147 -9.52 -18.58 -12.41
CA ARG A 147 -9.75 -20.03 -12.55
C ARG A 147 -9.38 -20.81 -11.30
N ALA A 148 -8.31 -20.39 -10.64
CA ALA A 148 -7.86 -20.97 -9.37
C ALA A 148 -8.72 -20.53 -8.16
N LYS A 149 -9.78 -19.76 -8.37
CA LYS A 149 -10.66 -19.23 -7.32
C LYS A 149 -9.89 -18.40 -6.27
N LEU A 150 -8.95 -17.58 -6.73
CA LEU A 150 -8.17 -16.65 -5.91
C LEU A 150 -8.64 -15.20 -6.09
N SER A 151 -9.29 -14.88 -7.21
CA SER A 151 -9.86 -13.56 -7.45
C SER A 151 -11.37 -13.61 -7.64
N SER A 152 -12.03 -12.48 -7.45
CA SER A 152 -13.45 -12.31 -7.71
C SER A 152 -13.75 -12.25 -9.22
N SER A 153 -15.02 -12.30 -9.58
CA SER A 153 -15.46 -12.27 -10.99
C SER A 153 -15.18 -10.95 -11.70
N ASP A 154 -14.91 -9.87 -10.96
CA ASP A 154 -14.55 -8.58 -11.53
C ASP A 154 -13.09 -8.55 -12.02
N LYS A 155 -12.27 -9.52 -11.60
CA LYS A 155 -10.84 -9.64 -11.92
C LYS A 155 -10.02 -8.40 -11.52
N VAL A 156 -10.43 -7.80 -10.41
CA VAL A 156 -9.76 -6.68 -9.74
C VAL A 156 -9.51 -7.02 -8.28
N HIS A 157 -10.57 -7.44 -7.59
CA HIS A 157 -10.49 -7.82 -6.19
C HIS A 157 -10.15 -9.30 -6.04
N PHE A 158 -9.45 -9.62 -4.98
CA PHE A 158 -9.18 -10.99 -4.60
C PHE A 158 -10.24 -11.48 -3.61
N ILE A 159 -10.38 -12.77 -3.47
CA ILE A 159 -11.16 -13.38 -2.38
C ILE A 159 -10.20 -13.86 -1.29
N GLU A 160 -10.73 -14.32 -0.18
CA GLU A 160 -9.92 -14.68 0.98
C GLU A 160 -8.69 -15.55 0.66
N PRO A 161 -8.78 -16.66 -0.11
CA PRO A 161 -7.60 -17.45 -0.46
C PRO A 161 -6.56 -16.67 -1.27
N GLY A 162 -6.99 -15.75 -2.13
CA GLY A 162 -6.10 -14.91 -2.92
C GLY A 162 -5.34 -13.89 -2.06
N TYR A 163 -6.03 -13.25 -1.12
CA TYR A 163 -5.38 -12.35 -0.16
C TYR A 163 -4.43 -13.11 0.76
N ARG A 164 -4.77 -14.31 1.20
CA ARG A 164 -3.87 -15.17 1.98
C ARG A 164 -2.59 -15.48 1.22
N LEU A 165 -2.71 -15.86 -0.06
CA LEU A 165 -1.54 -16.14 -0.89
C LEU A 165 -0.65 -14.90 -1.04
N GLN A 166 -1.23 -13.72 -1.29
CA GLN A 166 -0.45 -12.47 -1.35
C GLN A 166 0.27 -12.17 -0.04
N ALA A 167 -0.41 -12.37 1.09
CA ALA A 167 0.20 -12.19 2.42
C ALA A 167 1.35 -13.17 2.67
N GLN A 168 1.20 -14.44 2.29
CA GLN A 168 2.26 -15.44 2.38
C GLN A 168 3.48 -15.05 1.55
N LEU A 169 3.28 -14.66 0.29
CA LEU A 169 4.35 -14.22 -0.59
C LEU A 169 5.10 -12.99 -0.04
N LEU A 170 4.39 -12.03 0.54
CA LEU A 170 5.03 -10.88 1.18
C LEU A 170 5.84 -11.27 2.41
N ILE A 171 5.29 -12.13 3.29
CA ILE A 171 5.97 -12.59 4.49
C ILE A 171 7.21 -13.41 4.13
N GLU A 172 7.13 -14.29 3.15
CA GLU A 172 8.29 -15.05 2.66
C GLU A 172 9.38 -14.11 2.12
N ALA A 173 9.02 -13.08 1.37
CA ALA A 173 9.97 -12.09 0.89
C ALA A 173 10.64 -11.33 2.04
N LEU A 174 9.90 -10.95 3.08
CA LEU A 174 10.44 -10.28 4.27
C LEU A 174 11.41 -11.19 5.03
N PHE A 175 11.06 -12.46 5.26
CA PHE A 175 11.94 -13.41 5.93
C PHE A 175 13.20 -13.69 5.11
N ASN A 176 13.10 -13.92 3.81
CA ASN A 176 14.26 -14.11 2.94
C ASN A 176 15.21 -12.88 2.98
N SER A 177 14.65 -11.68 2.98
CA SER A 177 15.44 -10.44 3.08
C SER A 177 16.12 -10.32 4.45
N TYR A 178 15.42 -10.70 5.51
CA TYR A 178 15.98 -10.68 6.88
C TYR A 178 17.10 -11.71 7.05
N ASP A 179 16.92 -12.92 6.56
CA ASP A 179 17.94 -13.97 6.62
C ASP A 179 19.20 -13.57 5.84
N SER A 180 19.03 -13.00 4.64
CA SER A 180 20.15 -12.48 3.84
C SER A 180 20.89 -11.29 4.49
N TYR A 181 20.21 -10.52 5.33
CA TYR A 181 20.83 -9.41 6.07
C TYR A 181 21.68 -9.92 7.24
N ARG A 182 21.37 -11.10 7.79
CA ARG A 182 22.09 -11.69 8.93
C ARG A 182 23.35 -12.46 8.55
N GLU A 183 23.49 -12.83 7.27
CA GLU A 183 24.69 -13.48 6.73
C GLU A 183 25.81 -12.47 6.42
#